data_319438756d53a38d6886a487821162f0
#
_entry.id   319438756d53a38d6886a487821162f0
#
_cell.length_a   1.000
_cell.length_b   1.000
_cell.length_c   1.000
_cell.angle_alpha   90.00
_cell.angle_beta   90.00
_cell.angle_gamma   90.00
#
_symmetry.space_group_name_H-M   'P 1'
#
loop_
_entity.id
_entity.type
_entity.pdbx_description
1 polymer ?
#
loop_
_entity_poly.entity_id
_entity_poly.type
_entity_poly.pdbx_seq_one_letter_code
_entity_poly.pdbx_strand_id
1 'polypeptide(L)'
;MSLRTKVIAALTGATMLGGAITGVIQHNEGLSLTAYKDSAGIPTICYGETKGVKMGQRASLSDCQKQLIQSAGEHAKALDGLPMQLSDVALLGALDFTYNVGVAGFSGSKVKADLKRLDYAAAAKSVLAWRYISKYQQKSPGTGWVYKGSNRWTFDCSQYINGQRNKVCWGLWERRQWQSKAIGNQYKNVNAAVSALTKYGG
;
A
#
# COMPACT_ATOMS: atom_id res chain seq x y z
N MET A 1 -2.57 10.70 -22.64
CA MET A 1 -2.04 9.52 -21.89
C MET A 1 -2.67 9.56 -20.50
N SER A 2 -3.08 8.43 -19.91
CA SER A 2 -3.59 8.39 -18.52
C SER A 2 -2.46 8.07 -17.54
N LEU A 3 -2.65 8.35 -16.23
CA LEU A 3 -1.71 7.93 -15.20
C LEU A 3 -1.56 6.39 -15.15
N ARG A 4 -2.64 5.65 -15.42
CA ARG A 4 -2.58 4.20 -15.58
C ARG A 4 -1.63 3.79 -16.70
N THR A 5 -1.73 4.40 -17.89
CA THR A 5 -0.82 4.15 -19.00
C THR A 5 0.62 4.50 -18.64
N LYS A 6 0.83 5.60 -17.90
CA LYS A 6 2.16 6.01 -17.39
C LYS A 6 2.75 4.96 -16.45
N VAL A 7 1.96 4.40 -15.53
CA VAL A 7 2.41 3.33 -14.61
C VAL A 7 2.81 2.08 -15.40
N ILE A 8 1.96 1.62 -16.32
CA ILE A 8 2.26 0.43 -17.15
C ILE A 8 3.53 0.66 -17.98
N ALA A 9 3.63 1.79 -18.68
CA ALA A 9 4.81 2.13 -19.47
C ALA A 9 6.09 2.23 -18.61
N ALA A 10 5.97 2.76 -17.40
CA ALA A 10 7.10 2.81 -16.48
C ALA A 10 7.59 1.42 -16.07
N LEU A 11 6.68 0.50 -15.77
CA LEU A 11 6.99 -0.87 -15.35
C LEU A 11 7.57 -1.74 -16.48
N THR A 12 7.13 -1.49 -17.74
CA THR A 12 7.62 -2.23 -18.92
C THR A 12 8.89 -1.65 -19.53
N GLY A 13 9.17 -0.38 -19.26
CA GLY A 13 10.22 0.42 -19.91
C GLY A 13 11.43 0.74 -19.03
N ALA A 14 11.94 -0.13 -18.17
CA ALA A 14 13.19 0.05 -17.39
C ALA A 14 13.45 1.52 -16.92
N THR A 15 12.41 2.20 -16.44
CA THR A 15 12.48 3.60 -15.99
C THR A 15 12.75 3.69 -14.48
N MET A 16 13.23 4.85 -14.00
CA MET A 16 13.38 5.10 -12.55
C MET A 16 12.05 4.95 -11.80
N LEU A 17 10.94 5.40 -12.39
CA LEU A 17 9.62 5.23 -11.78
C LEU A 17 9.20 3.75 -11.72
N GLY A 18 9.45 2.98 -12.78
CA GLY A 18 9.16 1.54 -12.80
C GLY A 18 9.96 0.77 -11.76
N GLY A 19 11.26 1.05 -11.65
CA GLY A 19 12.10 0.49 -10.60
C GLY A 19 11.63 0.87 -9.19
N ALA A 20 11.21 2.11 -8.99
CA ALA A 20 10.66 2.59 -7.71
C ALA A 20 9.35 1.89 -7.35
N ILE A 21 8.41 1.74 -8.30
CA ILE A 21 7.15 1.02 -8.09
C ILE A 21 7.43 -0.43 -7.68
N THR A 22 8.29 -1.12 -8.42
CA THR A 22 8.69 -2.49 -8.11
C THR A 22 9.31 -2.59 -6.72
N GLY A 23 10.27 -1.72 -6.39
CA GLY A 23 10.93 -1.70 -5.09
C GLY A 23 9.99 -1.48 -3.91
N VAL A 24 9.02 -0.56 -4.05
CA VAL A 24 8.02 -0.29 -3.00
C VAL A 24 7.10 -1.50 -2.80
N ILE A 25 6.61 -2.10 -3.89
CA ILE A 25 5.73 -3.27 -3.80
C ILE A 25 6.49 -4.46 -3.18
N GLN A 26 7.72 -4.73 -3.64
CA GLN A 26 8.56 -5.79 -3.08
C GLN A 26 8.82 -5.60 -1.58
N HIS A 27 9.11 -4.37 -1.16
CA HIS A 27 9.35 -4.06 0.25
C HIS A 27 8.11 -4.33 1.12
N ASN A 28 6.94 -3.94 0.65
CA ASN A 28 5.71 -3.99 1.44
C ASN A 28 4.99 -5.35 1.40
N GLU A 29 5.03 -6.05 0.25
CA GLU A 29 4.30 -7.31 0.05
C GLU A 29 5.21 -8.55 0.18
N GLY A 30 6.54 -8.37 0.14
CA GLY A 30 7.51 -9.47 0.10
C GLY A 30 7.53 -10.20 -1.24
N LEU A 31 8.36 -11.24 -1.34
CA LEU A 31 8.42 -12.13 -2.49
C LEU A 31 8.47 -13.58 -2.01
N SER A 32 7.54 -14.41 -2.49
CA SER A 32 7.64 -15.86 -2.33
C SER A 32 7.51 -16.57 -3.67
N LEU A 33 8.52 -17.33 -4.06
CA LEU A 33 8.50 -18.16 -5.27
C LEU A 33 7.79 -19.49 -5.08
N THR A 34 7.33 -19.78 -3.87
CA THR A 34 6.56 -20.99 -3.54
C THR A 34 5.27 -20.56 -2.83
N ALA A 35 4.16 -21.18 -3.21
CA ALA A 35 2.87 -20.88 -2.60
C ALA A 35 2.88 -21.18 -1.10
N TYR A 36 2.39 -20.23 -0.31
CA TYR A 36 2.23 -20.29 1.14
C TYR A 36 0.80 -19.90 1.52
N LYS A 37 0.40 -20.19 2.74
CA LYS A 37 -0.86 -19.68 3.30
C LYS A 37 -0.59 -18.32 3.97
N ASP A 38 -1.33 -17.29 3.57
CA ASP A 38 -1.30 -16.01 4.24
C ASP A 38 -1.94 -16.05 5.64
N SER A 39 -2.03 -14.93 6.33
CA SER A 39 -2.63 -14.84 7.66
C SER A 39 -4.12 -15.21 7.72
N ALA A 40 -4.81 -15.18 6.56
CA ALA A 40 -6.20 -15.62 6.40
C ALA A 40 -6.31 -17.08 5.96
N GLY A 41 -5.18 -17.79 5.75
CA GLY A 41 -5.11 -19.17 5.28
C GLY A 41 -5.29 -19.33 3.78
N ILE A 42 -5.24 -18.23 3.01
CA ILE A 42 -5.44 -18.23 1.55
C ILE A 42 -4.11 -18.56 0.86
N PRO A 43 -4.09 -19.51 -0.12
CA PRO A 43 -2.88 -19.79 -0.90
C PRO A 43 -2.42 -18.52 -1.64
N THR A 44 -1.18 -18.14 -1.42
CA THR A 44 -0.59 -16.89 -1.88
C THR A 44 0.79 -17.15 -2.47
N ILE A 45 1.16 -16.47 -3.54
CA ILE A 45 2.48 -16.60 -4.21
C ILE A 45 2.96 -15.24 -4.73
N CYS A 46 4.20 -15.15 -5.14
CA CYS A 46 4.85 -13.96 -5.70
C CYS A 46 4.77 -12.78 -4.73
N TYR A 47 4.15 -11.70 -5.12
CA TYR A 47 3.99 -10.45 -4.36
C TYR A 47 2.56 -10.33 -3.79
N GLY A 48 2.07 -11.40 -3.15
CA GLY A 48 0.73 -11.38 -2.54
C GLY A 48 -0.39 -11.82 -3.50
N GLU A 49 -0.09 -12.41 -4.66
CA GLU A 49 -1.11 -12.90 -5.59
C GLU A 49 -1.82 -14.14 -5.02
N THR A 50 -3.14 -14.08 -5.03
CA THR A 50 -4.00 -15.15 -4.48
C THR A 50 -4.87 -15.81 -5.54
N LYS A 51 -5.10 -15.13 -6.67
CA LYS A 51 -6.05 -15.57 -7.70
C LYS A 51 -5.56 -16.82 -8.41
N GLY A 52 -6.29 -17.94 -8.22
CA GLY A 52 -5.99 -19.21 -8.85
C GLY A 52 -4.75 -19.92 -8.31
N VAL A 53 -4.19 -19.46 -7.20
CA VAL A 53 -3.01 -20.05 -6.56
C VAL A 53 -3.42 -21.34 -5.83
N LYS A 54 -2.59 -22.38 -6.00
CA LYS A 54 -2.75 -23.68 -5.31
C LYS A 54 -1.51 -23.96 -4.45
N MET A 55 -1.72 -24.57 -3.29
CA MET A 55 -0.61 -25.00 -2.44
C MET A 55 0.33 -25.95 -3.22
N GLY A 56 1.64 -25.79 -3.01
CA GLY A 56 2.67 -26.51 -3.75
C GLY A 56 3.07 -25.89 -5.10
N GLN A 57 2.35 -24.88 -5.57
CA GLN A 57 2.71 -24.14 -6.79
C GLN A 57 4.05 -23.43 -6.62
N ARG A 58 4.86 -23.41 -7.68
CA ARG A 58 6.11 -22.65 -7.77
C ARG A 58 6.02 -21.69 -8.96
N ALA A 59 6.65 -20.53 -8.82
CA ALA A 59 6.79 -19.53 -9.86
C ALA A 59 8.25 -19.15 -10.04
N SER A 60 8.61 -18.73 -11.25
CA SER A 60 9.90 -18.07 -11.49
C SER A 60 9.83 -16.59 -11.09
N LEU A 61 10.99 -15.96 -10.88
CA LEU A 61 11.05 -14.51 -10.67
C LEU A 61 10.42 -13.74 -11.85
N SER A 62 10.64 -14.21 -13.08
CA SER A 62 10.04 -13.61 -14.28
C SER A 62 8.51 -13.68 -14.25
N ASP A 63 7.93 -14.80 -13.79
CA ASP A 63 6.46 -14.91 -13.69
C ASP A 63 5.91 -13.98 -12.62
N CYS A 64 6.60 -13.87 -11.46
CA CYS A 64 6.22 -12.94 -10.42
C CYS A 64 6.31 -11.48 -10.90
N GLN A 65 7.31 -11.11 -11.70
CA GLN A 65 7.42 -9.79 -12.30
C GLN A 65 6.27 -9.49 -13.27
N LYS A 66 5.89 -10.45 -14.12
CA LYS A 66 4.72 -10.31 -15.01
C LYS A 66 3.43 -10.10 -14.24
N GLN A 67 3.22 -10.89 -13.19
CA GLN A 67 2.06 -10.76 -12.30
C GLN A 67 2.05 -9.38 -11.60
N LEU A 68 3.20 -8.91 -11.13
CA LEU A 68 3.33 -7.58 -10.52
C LEU A 68 2.92 -6.47 -11.49
N ILE A 69 3.37 -6.52 -12.75
CA ILE A 69 3.01 -5.54 -13.78
C ILE A 69 1.49 -5.55 -14.02
N GLN A 70 0.90 -6.74 -14.13
CA GLN A 70 -0.54 -6.89 -14.31
C GLN A 70 -1.32 -6.34 -13.09
N SER A 71 -0.94 -6.73 -11.89
CA SER A 71 -1.55 -6.27 -10.64
C SER A 71 -1.41 -4.76 -10.47
N ALA A 72 -0.22 -4.19 -10.75
CA ALA A 72 -0.02 -2.74 -10.71
C ALA A 72 -0.92 -2.01 -11.71
N GLY A 73 -1.10 -2.56 -12.93
CA GLY A 73 -2.02 -2.03 -13.93
C GLY A 73 -3.49 -2.06 -13.48
N GLU A 74 -3.91 -3.08 -12.73
CA GLU A 74 -5.25 -3.15 -12.15
C GLU A 74 -5.46 -2.13 -11.03
N HIS A 75 -4.52 -2.02 -10.11
CA HIS A 75 -4.57 -1.02 -9.04
C HIS A 75 -4.49 0.40 -9.59
N ALA A 76 -3.71 0.63 -10.66
CA ALA A 76 -3.60 1.93 -11.31
C ALA A 76 -4.92 2.42 -11.94
N LYS A 77 -5.94 1.56 -12.15
CA LYS A 77 -7.29 2.00 -12.52
C LYS A 77 -7.88 3.01 -11.52
N ALA A 78 -7.55 2.85 -10.25
CA ALA A 78 -8.02 3.78 -9.22
C ALA A 78 -7.45 5.19 -9.37
N LEU A 79 -6.35 5.37 -10.12
CA LEU A 79 -5.72 6.66 -10.41
C LEU A 79 -6.44 7.43 -11.53
N ASP A 80 -7.40 6.80 -12.23
CA ASP A 80 -8.17 7.46 -13.28
C ASP A 80 -8.90 8.69 -12.73
N GLY A 81 -8.84 9.78 -13.50
CA GLY A 81 -9.38 11.09 -13.12
C GLY A 81 -8.47 11.93 -12.22
N LEU A 82 -7.26 11.46 -11.87
CA LEU A 82 -6.21 12.30 -11.32
C LEU A 82 -5.49 13.08 -12.43
N PRO A 83 -5.01 14.31 -12.16
CA PRO A 83 -4.32 15.12 -13.17
C PRO A 83 -2.96 14.53 -13.56
N MET A 84 -2.62 14.64 -14.85
CA MET A 84 -1.33 14.16 -15.37
C MET A 84 -0.11 14.91 -14.80
N GLN A 85 -0.32 16.09 -14.24
CA GLN A 85 0.68 16.90 -13.54
C GLN A 85 1.06 16.36 -12.17
N LEU A 86 0.38 15.29 -11.71
CA LEU A 86 0.76 14.62 -10.46
C LEU A 86 2.23 14.21 -10.52
N SER A 87 3.01 14.59 -9.50
CA SER A 87 4.44 14.25 -9.46
C SER A 87 4.64 12.73 -9.39
N ASP A 88 5.78 12.26 -9.91
CA ASP A 88 6.11 10.82 -9.85
C ASP A 88 6.20 10.31 -8.41
N VAL A 89 6.64 11.14 -7.49
CA VAL A 89 6.71 10.80 -6.05
C VAL A 89 5.32 10.64 -5.46
N ALA A 90 4.40 11.57 -5.75
CA ALA A 90 3.02 11.46 -5.27
C ALA A 90 2.27 10.32 -5.96
N LEU A 91 2.54 10.06 -7.24
CA LEU A 91 2.02 8.91 -7.98
C LEU A 91 2.47 7.58 -7.35
N LEU A 92 3.76 7.47 -7.00
CA LEU A 92 4.31 6.29 -6.32
C LEU A 92 3.60 6.04 -4.97
N GLY A 93 3.46 7.08 -4.14
CA GLY A 93 2.75 6.99 -2.86
C GLY A 93 1.26 6.65 -3.00
N ALA A 94 0.58 7.24 -4.00
CA ALA A 94 -0.83 6.96 -4.28
C ALA A 94 -1.04 5.53 -4.78
N LEU A 95 -0.13 4.99 -5.58
CA LEU A 95 -0.19 3.61 -6.05
C LEU A 95 0.03 2.63 -4.89
N ASP A 96 1.04 2.84 -4.04
CA ASP A 96 1.26 2.01 -2.84
C ASP A 96 0.06 2.08 -1.88
N PHE A 97 -0.52 3.26 -1.68
CA PHE A 97 -1.72 3.38 -0.87
C PHE A 97 -2.89 2.60 -1.48
N THR A 98 -3.07 2.65 -2.80
CA THR A 98 -4.10 1.87 -3.52
C THR A 98 -3.88 0.37 -3.35
N TYR A 99 -2.65 -0.11 -3.41
CA TYR A 99 -2.31 -1.52 -3.15
C TYR A 99 -2.78 -1.96 -1.76
N ASN A 100 -2.59 -1.12 -0.76
CA ASN A 100 -2.90 -1.47 0.62
C ASN A 100 -4.40 -1.38 0.96
N VAL A 101 -5.14 -0.38 0.42
CA VAL A 101 -6.56 -0.16 0.76
C VAL A 101 -7.52 -0.67 -0.30
N GLY A 102 -7.00 -1.14 -1.43
CA GLY A 102 -7.76 -1.59 -2.59
C GLY A 102 -8.27 -0.44 -3.47
N VAL A 103 -8.64 -0.78 -4.70
CA VAL A 103 -9.15 0.16 -5.71
C VAL A 103 -10.38 0.93 -5.21
N ALA A 104 -11.34 0.23 -4.60
CA ALA A 104 -12.56 0.84 -4.07
C ALA A 104 -12.26 1.81 -2.91
N GLY A 105 -11.39 1.39 -1.97
CA GLY A 105 -10.98 2.21 -0.84
C GLY A 105 -10.32 3.51 -1.28
N PHE A 106 -9.37 3.44 -2.21
CA PHE A 106 -8.72 4.65 -2.74
C PHE A 106 -9.70 5.52 -3.53
N SER A 107 -10.53 4.93 -4.40
CA SER A 107 -11.44 5.67 -5.29
C SER A 107 -12.44 6.54 -4.52
N GLY A 108 -12.93 6.07 -3.37
CA GLY A 108 -13.83 6.82 -2.49
C GLY A 108 -13.12 7.68 -1.44
N SER A 109 -11.80 7.71 -1.42
CA SER A 109 -11.04 8.36 -0.35
C SER A 109 -10.94 9.88 -0.51
N LYS A 110 -10.82 10.57 0.64
CA LYS A 110 -10.44 11.99 0.66
C LYS A 110 -9.04 12.20 0.09
N VAL A 111 -8.13 11.23 0.19
CA VAL A 111 -6.79 11.27 -0.42
C VAL A 111 -6.90 11.49 -1.93
N LYS A 112 -7.74 10.71 -2.64
CA LYS A 112 -7.96 10.90 -4.07
C LYS A 112 -8.59 12.25 -4.38
N ALA A 113 -9.57 12.69 -3.59
CA ALA A 113 -10.21 13.99 -3.76
C ALA A 113 -9.21 15.16 -3.61
N ASP A 114 -8.29 15.08 -2.66
CA ASP A 114 -7.25 16.08 -2.44
C ASP A 114 -6.22 16.06 -3.59
N LEU A 115 -5.79 14.88 -4.05
CA LEU A 115 -4.88 14.75 -5.20
C LEU A 115 -5.48 15.24 -6.52
N LYS A 116 -6.81 15.14 -6.71
CA LYS A 116 -7.48 15.71 -7.88
C LYS A 116 -7.27 17.22 -8.00
N ARG A 117 -7.08 17.91 -6.87
CA ARG A 117 -6.81 19.35 -6.80
C ARG A 117 -5.32 19.66 -6.70
N LEU A 118 -4.45 18.65 -6.78
CA LEU A 118 -3.01 18.75 -6.52
C LEU A 118 -2.70 19.33 -5.12
N ASP A 119 -3.62 19.18 -4.17
CA ASP A 119 -3.42 19.58 -2.78
C ASP A 119 -2.64 18.49 -2.04
N TYR A 120 -1.34 18.48 -2.26
CA TYR A 120 -0.43 17.51 -1.67
C TYR A 120 -0.43 17.54 -0.13
N ALA A 121 -0.58 18.74 0.45
CA ALA A 121 -0.58 18.89 1.91
C ALA A 121 -1.85 18.29 2.55
N ALA A 122 -3.02 18.51 1.95
CA ALA A 122 -4.26 17.90 2.40
C ALA A 122 -4.24 16.37 2.18
N ALA A 123 -3.76 15.90 1.03
CA ALA A 123 -3.65 14.48 0.72
C ALA A 123 -2.73 13.74 1.72
N ALA A 124 -1.59 14.34 2.08
CA ALA A 124 -0.67 13.81 3.09
C ALA A 124 -1.33 13.64 4.47
N LYS A 125 -2.15 14.61 4.89
CA LYS A 125 -2.92 14.51 6.14
C LYS A 125 -4.02 13.45 6.04
N SER A 126 -4.69 13.38 4.90
CA SER A 126 -5.81 12.47 4.68
C SER A 126 -5.38 10.99 4.74
N VAL A 127 -4.18 10.64 4.26
CA VAL A 127 -3.69 9.27 4.31
C VAL A 127 -3.39 8.80 5.74
N LEU A 128 -2.96 9.69 6.63
CA LEU A 128 -2.69 9.36 8.04
C LEU A 128 -3.95 8.96 8.81
N ALA A 129 -5.14 9.33 8.34
CA ALA A 129 -6.41 8.90 8.94
C ALA A 129 -6.69 7.38 8.73
N TRP A 130 -6.00 6.72 7.80
CA TRP A 130 -6.16 5.30 7.50
C TRP A 130 -5.30 4.38 8.38
N ARG A 131 -5.03 4.78 9.62
CA ARG A 131 -4.19 4.09 10.58
C ARG A 131 -4.93 3.11 11.49
N TYR A 132 -6.21 2.87 11.24
CA TYR A 132 -7.03 1.97 12.07
C TYR A 132 -7.19 0.61 11.42
N ILE A 133 -7.15 -0.45 12.24
CA ILE A 133 -7.59 -1.78 11.86
C ILE A 133 -8.85 -2.15 12.63
N SER A 134 -9.61 -3.12 12.11
CA SER A 134 -10.84 -3.61 12.76
C SER A 134 -10.81 -5.13 12.91
N LYS A 135 -11.38 -5.61 14.02
CA LYS A 135 -11.72 -7.03 14.24
C LYS A 135 -13.20 -7.14 14.58
N TYR A 136 -13.82 -8.22 14.13
CA TYR A 136 -15.24 -8.52 14.39
C TYR A 136 -15.33 -9.77 15.24
N GLN A 137 -15.59 -9.59 16.54
CA GLN A 137 -15.71 -10.68 17.51
C GLN A 137 -16.45 -10.19 18.78
N GLN A 138 -17.05 -11.12 19.53
CA GLN A 138 -17.82 -10.78 20.73
C GLN A 138 -16.94 -10.24 21.86
N LYS A 139 -15.81 -10.88 22.12
CA LYS A 139 -14.88 -10.51 23.20
C LYS A 139 -13.82 -9.52 22.72
N SER A 140 -13.34 -8.66 23.64
CA SER A 140 -12.23 -7.77 23.33
C SER A 140 -11.01 -8.53 22.83
N PRO A 141 -10.36 -8.06 21.75
CA PRO A 141 -9.09 -8.63 21.28
C PRO A 141 -7.90 -8.37 22.22
N GLY A 142 -8.06 -7.49 23.22
CA GLY A 142 -7.03 -7.15 24.18
C GLY A 142 -6.85 -5.65 24.41
N THR A 143 -5.74 -5.28 25.06
CA THR A 143 -5.42 -3.89 25.41
C THR A 143 -5.31 -2.99 24.17
N GLY A 144 -5.84 -1.77 24.27
CA GLY A 144 -5.79 -0.75 23.21
C GLY A 144 -6.90 -0.87 22.14
N TRP A 145 -7.68 -1.95 22.16
CA TRP A 145 -8.84 -2.08 21.28
C TRP A 145 -10.05 -1.33 21.84
N VAL A 146 -10.76 -0.61 20.97
CA VAL A 146 -11.96 0.17 21.29
C VAL A 146 -13.18 -0.44 20.62
N TYR A 147 -14.22 -0.73 21.42
CA TYR A 147 -15.50 -1.24 20.91
C TYR A 147 -16.28 -0.16 20.14
N LYS A 148 -16.79 -0.50 18.97
CA LYS A 148 -17.56 0.39 18.08
C LYS A 148 -18.98 -0.08 17.80
N GLY A 149 -19.48 -1.05 18.56
CA GLY A 149 -20.80 -1.67 18.34
C GLY A 149 -20.74 -2.83 17.34
N SER A 150 -21.83 -3.63 17.30
CA SER A 150 -21.99 -4.77 16.37
C SER A 150 -20.77 -5.71 16.32
N ASN A 151 -20.22 -6.05 17.49
CA ASN A 151 -19.02 -6.89 17.64
C ASN A 151 -17.77 -6.35 16.93
N ARG A 152 -17.76 -5.08 16.53
CA ARG A 152 -16.64 -4.42 15.89
C ARG A 152 -15.74 -3.76 16.92
N TRP A 153 -14.48 -4.11 16.87
CA TRP A 153 -13.40 -3.49 17.64
C TRP A 153 -12.44 -2.79 16.69
N THR A 154 -11.93 -1.61 17.07
CA THR A 154 -10.93 -0.88 16.30
C THR A 154 -9.68 -0.66 17.12
N PHE A 155 -8.54 -0.64 16.45
CA PHE A 155 -7.24 -0.36 17.05
C PHE A 155 -6.54 0.74 16.27
N ASP A 156 -6.04 1.77 16.97
CA ASP A 156 -5.22 2.83 16.37
C ASP A 156 -3.77 2.35 16.29
N CYS A 157 -3.27 2.11 15.08
CA CYS A 157 -1.92 1.59 14.87
C CYS A 157 -0.82 2.59 15.26
N SER A 158 -1.14 3.87 15.45
CA SER A 158 -0.19 4.89 15.90
C SER A 158 0.00 4.96 17.42
N GLN A 159 -0.82 4.22 18.21
CA GLN A 159 -0.77 4.30 19.66
C GLN A 159 0.41 3.52 20.26
N TYR A 160 0.93 4.03 21.35
CA TYR A 160 1.86 3.33 22.21
C TYR A 160 1.09 2.52 23.26
N ILE A 161 1.58 1.34 23.61
CA ILE A 161 1.08 0.51 24.68
C ILE A 161 2.18 0.40 25.74
N ASN A 162 1.89 0.85 26.96
CA ASN A 162 2.87 0.89 28.06
C ASN A 162 4.20 1.58 27.68
N GLY A 163 4.10 2.70 26.96
CA GLY A 163 5.27 3.48 26.53
C GLY A 163 6.08 2.88 25.37
N GLN A 164 5.64 1.75 24.82
CA GLN A 164 6.31 1.08 23.69
C GLN A 164 5.44 1.10 22.44
N ARG A 165 6.08 1.00 21.26
CA ARG A 165 5.38 0.77 19.98
C ARG A 165 4.49 -0.47 20.11
N ASN A 166 3.24 -0.38 19.69
CA ASN A 166 2.34 -1.53 19.74
C ASN A 166 2.83 -2.64 18.78
N LYS A 167 2.64 -3.89 19.22
CA LYS A 167 2.97 -5.08 18.42
C LYS A 167 1.81 -5.54 17.52
N VAL A 168 0.68 -4.84 17.53
CA VAL A 168 -0.54 -5.22 16.81
C VAL A 168 -0.47 -4.83 15.35
N CYS A 169 -0.11 -3.58 15.06
CA CYS A 169 -0.10 -3.06 13.69
C CYS A 169 0.81 -1.82 13.52
N TRP A 170 1.89 -1.70 14.29
CA TRP A 170 2.79 -0.55 14.17
C TRP A 170 3.36 -0.38 12.74
N GLY A 171 3.65 -1.47 12.03
CA GLY A 171 4.10 -1.44 10.63
C GLY A 171 3.10 -0.75 9.69
N LEU A 172 1.78 -0.89 9.95
CA LEU A 172 0.78 -0.12 9.18
C LEU A 172 0.94 1.38 9.42
N TRP A 173 1.19 1.81 10.66
CA TRP A 173 1.44 3.22 10.97
C TRP A 173 2.71 3.74 10.27
N GLU A 174 3.78 2.97 10.28
CA GLU A 174 5.02 3.31 9.56
C GLU A 174 4.77 3.43 8.05
N ARG A 175 4.03 2.49 7.45
CA ARG A 175 3.63 2.57 6.03
C ARG A 175 2.83 3.84 5.75
N ARG A 176 1.89 4.24 6.63
CA ARG A 176 1.13 5.50 6.50
C ARG A 176 2.01 6.74 6.58
N GLN A 177 3.02 6.74 7.43
CA GLN A 177 3.96 7.86 7.51
C GLN A 177 4.78 8.01 6.24
N TRP A 178 5.28 6.89 5.68
CA TRP A 178 5.97 6.90 4.39
C TRP A 178 5.04 7.36 3.26
N GLN A 179 3.84 6.80 3.17
CA GLN A 179 2.82 7.20 2.19
C GLN A 179 2.45 8.68 2.30
N SER A 180 2.32 9.19 3.51
CA SER A 180 2.06 10.62 3.75
C SER A 180 3.15 11.51 3.15
N LYS A 181 4.42 11.17 3.34
CA LYS A 181 5.54 11.92 2.77
C LYS A 181 5.59 11.79 1.25
N ALA A 182 5.38 10.59 0.70
CA ALA A 182 5.38 10.37 -0.74
C ALA A 182 4.20 11.11 -1.41
N ILE A 183 2.96 10.90 -0.94
CA ILE A 183 1.75 11.57 -1.43
C ILE A 183 1.84 13.10 -1.27
N GLY A 184 2.45 13.55 -0.15
CA GLY A 184 2.74 14.96 0.11
C GLY A 184 3.87 15.57 -0.73
N ASN A 185 4.43 14.79 -1.67
CA ASN A 185 5.54 15.19 -2.54
C ASN A 185 6.79 15.71 -1.77
N GLN A 186 7.09 15.12 -0.61
CA GLN A 186 8.15 15.59 0.30
C GLN A 186 9.51 14.94 0.04
N TYR A 187 9.59 13.95 -0.85
CA TYR A 187 10.87 13.37 -1.27
C TYR A 187 11.38 14.06 -2.53
N LYS A 188 12.70 14.24 -2.64
CA LYS A 188 13.34 14.92 -3.78
C LYS A 188 13.03 14.24 -5.13
N ASN A 189 12.95 12.92 -5.13
CA ASN A 189 12.63 12.07 -6.29
C ASN A 189 12.19 10.69 -5.84
N VAL A 190 11.80 9.83 -6.78
CA VAL A 190 11.32 8.45 -6.50
C VAL A 190 12.40 7.58 -5.84
N ASN A 191 13.66 7.74 -6.19
CA ASN A 191 14.76 6.98 -5.57
C ASN A 191 14.94 7.35 -4.10
N ALA A 192 14.85 8.64 -3.76
CA ALA A 192 14.88 9.10 -2.38
C ALA A 192 13.67 8.56 -1.58
N ALA A 193 12.49 8.44 -2.20
CA ALA A 193 11.33 7.82 -1.58
C ALA A 193 11.55 6.33 -1.30
N VAL A 194 12.10 5.58 -2.26
CA VAL A 194 12.44 4.15 -2.09
C VAL A 194 13.50 3.96 -0.99
N SER A 195 14.58 4.75 -1.02
CA SER A 195 15.63 4.67 0.00
C SER A 195 15.12 4.98 1.41
N ALA A 196 14.05 5.76 1.53
CA ALA A 196 13.44 6.05 2.82
C ALA A 196 12.63 4.88 3.40
N LEU A 197 12.27 3.87 2.59
CA LEU A 197 11.49 2.70 3.05
C LEU A 197 12.21 1.93 4.18
N THR A 198 13.54 1.86 4.15
CA THR A 198 14.33 1.17 5.17
C THR A 198 14.15 1.73 6.58
N LYS A 199 13.61 2.94 6.70
CA LYS A 199 13.26 3.57 7.99
C LYS A 199 11.86 3.16 8.50
N TYR A 200 11.07 2.52 7.65
CA TYR A 200 9.69 2.12 7.88
C TYR A 200 9.58 0.62 7.61
N GLY A 201 9.33 -0.18 8.60
CA GLY A 201 9.16 -1.63 8.43
C GLY A 201 10.33 -2.46 8.94
N GLY A 202 10.86 -2.06 10.10
CA GLY A 202 11.74 -2.88 10.94
C GLY A 202 10.97 -3.52 12.09
#